data_a8a11c8606b587acb3ceede5d4b52733
#
_entry.id   a8a11c8606b587acb3ceede5d4b52733
#
_cell.length_a   1.000
_cell.length_b   1.000
_cell.length_c   1.000
_cell.angle_alpha   90.00
_cell.angle_beta   90.00
_cell.angle_gamma   90.00
#
_symmetry.space_group_name_H-M   'P 1'
#
loop_
_entity.id
_entity.type
_entity.pdbx_description
1 polymer ?
#
loop_
_entity_poly.entity_id
_entity_poly.type
_entity_poly.pdbx_seq_one_letter_code
_entity_poly.pdbx_strand_id
1 'polypeptide(L)'
;METPELSPAEARVLAALFEKSITTPNYYPMTVNGIMAAANQKSSRQPVMSLTEGEVGRALTQLAEYRFCSREDTGSRVPKWRQNFKHRLLLKDHAAAVLAVLMLRGLQTRSELRSRAENLRGPGTPEELDAALDFLGDRSEPLILTLPRQPGQKAPRIAHT
;
A
#
# COMPACT_ATOMS: atom_id res chain seq x y z
N MET A 1 -1.28 19.86 1.78
CA MET A 1 -1.98 19.32 0.60
C MET A 1 -2.87 18.16 1.04
N GLU A 2 -4.11 18.20 0.65
CA GLU A 2 -5.08 17.16 1.02
C GLU A 2 -4.72 15.81 0.43
N THR A 3 -5.05 14.75 1.17
CA THR A 3 -4.90 13.39 0.68
C THR A 3 -6.11 13.04 -0.18
N PRO A 4 -5.92 12.71 -1.46
CA PRO A 4 -7.05 12.35 -2.30
C PRO A 4 -7.62 10.98 -1.91
N GLU A 5 -8.90 10.80 -2.22
CA GLU A 5 -9.54 9.50 -2.06
C GLU A 5 -9.17 8.63 -3.26
N LEU A 6 -8.64 7.44 -2.98
CA LEU A 6 -8.24 6.50 -4.02
C LEU A 6 -9.33 5.48 -4.28
N SER A 7 -9.53 5.12 -5.56
CA SER A 7 -10.38 3.99 -5.91
C SER A 7 -9.73 2.68 -5.45
N PRO A 8 -10.51 1.58 -5.36
CA PRO A 8 -9.92 0.27 -5.02
C PRO A 8 -8.78 -0.13 -5.96
N ALA A 9 -8.92 0.13 -7.26
CA ALA A 9 -7.87 -0.18 -8.24
C ALA A 9 -6.61 0.66 -7.97
N GLU A 10 -6.77 1.96 -7.74
CA GLU A 10 -5.65 2.87 -7.45
C GLU A 10 -4.93 2.46 -6.18
N ALA A 11 -5.68 2.16 -5.12
CA ALA A 11 -5.08 1.73 -3.86
C ALA A 11 -4.30 0.42 -4.02
N ARG A 12 -4.85 -0.56 -4.75
CA ARG A 12 -4.18 -1.83 -5.00
C ARG A 12 -2.90 -1.64 -5.82
N VAL A 13 -2.96 -0.84 -6.88
CA VAL A 13 -1.81 -0.59 -7.75
C VAL A 13 -0.70 0.10 -6.97
N LEU A 14 -1.03 1.13 -6.21
CA LEU A 14 -0.04 1.86 -5.42
C LEU A 14 0.62 0.98 -4.36
N ALA A 15 -0.17 0.24 -3.60
CA ALA A 15 0.36 -0.61 -2.54
C ALA A 15 1.21 -1.76 -3.10
N ALA A 16 0.79 -2.36 -4.23
CA ALA A 16 1.56 -3.41 -4.88
C ALA A 16 2.90 -2.87 -5.39
N LEU A 17 2.90 -1.69 -5.99
CA LEU A 17 4.13 -1.05 -6.47
C LEU A 17 5.08 -0.74 -5.31
N PHE A 18 4.55 -0.25 -4.19
CA PHE A 18 5.33 -0.03 -2.99
C PHE A 18 5.93 -1.33 -2.46
N GLU A 19 5.13 -2.38 -2.33
CA GLU A 19 5.59 -3.69 -1.86
C GLU A 19 6.76 -4.19 -2.70
N LYS A 20 6.61 -4.17 -4.03
CA LYS A 20 7.64 -4.70 -4.93
C LYS A 20 8.90 -3.85 -4.96
N SER A 21 8.81 -2.55 -4.66
CA SER A 21 10.00 -1.71 -4.53
C SER A 21 10.93 -2.20 -3.41
N ILE A 22 10.38 -2.89 -2.42
CA ILE A 22 11.12 -3.42 -1.29
C ILE A 22 11.45 -4.90 -1.47
N THR A 23 10.45 -5.72 -1.87
CA THR A 23 10.61 -7.18 -1.93
C THR A 23 11.32 -7.67 -3.18
N THR A 24 11.20 -6.95 -4.30
CA THR A 24 11.86 -7.33 -5.57
C THR A 24 12.57 -6.13 -6.18
N PRO A 25 13.60 -5.56 -5.51
CA PRO A 25 14.23 -4.33 -5.99
C PRO A 25 14.92 -4.47 -7.34
N ASN A 26 15.33 -5.69 -7.73
CA ASN A 26 15.97 -5.93 -9.02
C ASN A 26 15.01 -5.81 -10.21
N TYR A 27 13.71 -5.85 -9.95
CA TYR A 27 12.67 -5.72 -10.98
C TYR A 27 11.92 -4.39 -10.85
N TYR A 28 12.51 -3.43 -10.16
CA TYR A 28 11.96 -2.12 -9.91
C TYR A 28 12.87 -1.03 -10.48
N PRO A 29 12.39 0.02 -11.16
CA PRO A 29 10.97 0.36 -11.41
C PRO A 29 10.27 -0.64 -12.33
N MET A 30 8.93 -0.60 -12.38
CA MET A 30 8.13 -1.67 -12.99
C MET A 30 7.35 -1.22 -14.21
N THR A 31 7.20 -2.13 -15.17
CA THR A 31 6.31 -1.92 -16.32
C THR A 31 4.85 -2.10 -15.89
N VAL A 32 3.92 -1.64 -16.75
CA VAL A 32 2.48 -1.84 -16.51
C VAL A 32 2.15 -3.33 -16.35
N ASN A 33 2.73 -4.20 -17.20
CA ASN A 33 2.48 -5.64 -17.08
C ASN A 33 3.00 -6.22 -15.78
N GLY A 34 4.17 -5.79 -15.33
CA GLY A 34 4.72 -6.20 -14.04
C GLY A 34 3.84 -5.75 -12.87
N ILE A 35 3.36 -4.52 -12.94
CA ILE A 35 2.46 -3.97 -11.91
C ILE A 35 1.13 -4.71 -11.91
N MET A 36 0.59 -5.01 -13.10
CA MET A 36 -0.65 -5.76 -13.23
C MET A 36 -0.53 -7.13 -12.58
N ALA A 37 0.56 -7.85 -12.84
CA ALA A 37 0.80 -9.15 -12.23
C ALA A 37 0.88 -9.04 -10.69
N ALA A 38 1.56 -8.01 -10.19
CA ALA A 38 1.69 -7.78 -8.74
C ALA A 38 0.35 -7.41 -8.11
N ALA A 39 -0.45 -6.57 -8.76
CA ALA A 39 -1.76 -6.15 -8.25
C ALA A 39 -2.75 -7.32 -8.22
N ASN A 40 -2.69 -8.18 -9.22
CA ASN A 40 -3.60 -9.32 -9.38
C ASN A 40 -3.10 -10.61 -8.70
N GLN A 41 -1.98 -10.52 -7.97
CA GLN A 41 -1.40 -11.66 -7.28
C GLN A 41 -2.46 -12.36 -6.42
N LYS A 42 -2.44 -13.70 -6.39
CA LYS A 42 -3.43 -14.46 -5.65
C LYS A 42 -3.11 -14.60 -4.16
N SER A 43 -1.84 -14.51 -3.80
CA SER A 43 -1.40 -14.54 -2.40
C SER A 43 -1.20 -13.13 -1.87
N SER A 44 -1.35 -12.96 -0.55
CA SER A 44 -1.12 -11.69 0.14
C SER A 44 -1.98 -10.54 -0.37
N ARG A 45 -3.18 -10.87 -0.84
CA ARG A 45 -4.17 -9.90 -1.35
C ARG A 45 -5.57 -10.26 -0.84
N GLN A 46 -6.31 -9.24 -0.40
CA GLN A 46 -7.70 -9.38 0.01
C GLN A 46 -8.45 -8.10 -0.35
N PRO A 47 -9.39 -8.14 -1.29
CA PRO A 47 -9.74 -9.28 -2.14
C PRO A 47 -8.71 -9.52 -3.24
N VAL A 48 -8.72 -10.70 -3.84
CA VAL A 48 -7.96 -10.95 -5.07
C VAL A 48 -8.64 -10.16 -6.18
N MET A 49 -7.84 -9.45 -6.98
CA MET A 49 -8.36 -8.64 -8.08
C MET A 49 -7.93 -9.19 -9.43
N SER A 50 -8.64 -8.79 -10.47
CA SER A 50 -8.35 -9.15 -11.86
C SER A 50 -8.38 -7.89 -12.72
N LEU A 51 -7.49 -6.96 -12.43
CA LEU A 51 -7.40 -5.70 -13.17
C LEU A 51 -6.85 -5.95 -14.57
N THR A 52 -7.41 -5.24 -15.56
CA THR A 52 -6.90 -5.28 -16.92
C THR A 52 -5.71 -4.32 -17.07
N GLU A 53 -4.95 -4.48 -18.15
CA GLU A 53 -3.84 -3.56 -18.46
C GLU A 53 -4.34 -2.11 -18.56
N GLY A 54 -5.50 -1.89 -19.17
CA GLY A 54 -6.09 -0.57 -19.27
C GLY A 54 -6.47 0.02 -17.92
N GLU A 55 -7.02 -0.80 -17.03
CA GLU A 55 -7.36 -0.36 -15.68
C GLU A 55 -6.12 0.01 -14.87
N VAL A 56 -5.06 -0.78 -14.98
CA VAL A 56 -3.78 -0.49 -14.31
C VAL A 56 -3.18 0.80 -14.87
N GLY A 57 -3.19 0.96 -16.20
CA GLY A 57 -2.69 2.17 -16.84
C GLY A 57 -3.42 3.43 -16.40
N ARG A 58 -4.74 3.38 -16.32
CA ARG A 58 -5.55 4.51 -15.84
C ARG A 58 -5.27 4.81 -14.38
N ALA A 59 -5.13 3.77 -13.55
CA ALA A 59 -4.79 3.95 -12.15
C ALA A 59 -3.44 4.65 -11.99
N LEU A 60 -2.43 4.22 -12.74
CA LEU A 60 -1.10 4.84 -12.69
C LEU A 60 -1.13 6.29 -13.14
N THR A 61 -1.88 6.61 -14.19
CA THR A 61 -2.01 7.99 -14.65
C THR A 61 -2.63 8.88 -13.57
N GLN A 62 -3.69 8.40 -12.93
CA GLN A 62 -4.34 9.16 -11.86
C GLN A 62 -3.43 9.28 -10.63
N LEU A 63 -2.74 8.21 -10.26
CA LEU A 63 -1.80 8.24 -9.14
C LEU A 63 -0.65 9.21 -9.40
N ALA A 64 -0.20 9.32 -10.65
CA ALA A 64 0.85 10.27 -11.02
C ALA A 64 0.36 11.71 -10.87
N GLU A 65 -0.88 11.99 -11.22
CA GLU A 65 -1.49 13.31 -11.01
C GLU A 65 -1.55 13.66 -9.52
N TYR A 66 -1.84 12.67 -8.67
CA TYR A 66 -1.83 12.82 -7.21
C TYR A 66 -0.42 12.80 -6.60
N ARG A 67 0.61 12.60 -7.42
CA ARG A 67 2.01 12.56 -7.00
C ARG A 67 2.37 11.36 -6.13
N PHE A 68 1.65 10.26 -6.27
CA PHE A 68 1.98 9.00 -5.61
C PHE A 68 2.97 8.14 -6.41
N CYS A 69 3.13 8.43 -7.69
CA CYS A 69 4.08 7.71 -8.53
C CYS A 69 4.55 8.59 -9.68
N SER A 70 5.57 8.14 -10.40
CA SER A 70 6.07 8.82 -11.58
C SER A 70 6.49 7.81 -12.63
N ARG A 71 6.42 8.23 -13.90
CA ARG A 71 6.82 7.40 -15.03
C ARG A 71 8.26 7.73 -15.41
N GLU A 72 9.07 6.69 -15.64
CA GLU A 72 10.43 6.81 -16.13
C GLU A 72 10.51 6.21 -17.53
N ASP A 73 10.92 7.03 -18.50
CA ASP A 73 11.05 6.62 -19.90
C ASP A 73 12.50 6.48 -20.36
N THR A 74 13.46 6.83 -19.51
CA THR A 74 14.87 6.87 -19.88
C THR A 74 15.47 5.48 -20.06
N GLY A 75 16.12 5.26 -21.21
CA GLY A 75 16.88 4.06 -21.45
C GLY A 75 16.09 2.79 -21.69
N SER A 76 14.78 2.87 -21.82
CA SER A 76 13.92 1.71 -22.03
C SER A 76 12.89 1.98 -23.11
N ARG A 77 12.54 0.92 -23.88
CA ARG A 77 11.46 1.00 -24.87
C ARG A 77 10.09 1.02 -24.22
N VAL A 78 9.99 0.46 -23.02
CA VAL A 78 8.72 0.36 -22.29
C VAL A 78 8.80 1.27 -21.08
N PRO A 79 7.82 2.16 -20.90
CA PRO A 79 7.77 3.01 -19.72
C PRO A 79 7.75 2.18 -18.43
N LYS A 80 8.45 2.64 -17.43
CA LYS A 80 8.48 2.03 -16.13
C LYS A 80 8.00 3.04 -15.09
N TRP A 81 7.46 2.53 -13.99
CA TRP A 81 6.83 3.34 -12.97
C TRP A 81 7.52 3.16 -11.63
N ARG A 82 7.66 4.27 -10.90
CA ARG A 82 8.29 4.34 -9.58
C ARG A 82 7.30 4.96 -8.60
N GLN A 83 7.16 4.36 -7.42
CA GLN A 83 6.25 4.87 -6.39
C GLN A 83 6.90 6.00 -5.58
N ASN A 84 6.06 6.83 -4.99
CA ASN A 84 6.46 7.94 -4.14
C ASN A 84 5.61 7.96 -2.85
N PHE A 85 5.22 6.79 -2.38
CA PHE A 85 4.22 6.60 -1.33
C PHE A 85 4.62 7.26 -0.01
N LYS A 86 5.80 6.90 0.50
CA LYS A 86 6.29 7.42 1.77
C LYS A 86 6.43 8.94 1.75
N HIS A 87 7.07 9.44 0.70
CA HIS A 87 7.35 10.87 0.58
C HIS A 87 6.05 11.67 0.42
N ARG A 88 5.15 11.20 -0.43
CA ARG A 88 3.88 11.89 -0.68
C ARG A 88 3.02 12.01 0.58
N LEU A 89 3.01 11.00 1.42
CA LEU A 89 2.23 10.97 2.66
C LEU A 89 3.04 11.35 3.89
N LEU A 90 4.33 11.67 3.73
CA LEU A 90 5.23 12.02 4.82
C LEU A 90 5.32 10.92 5.87
N LEU A 91 5.48 9.68 5.41
CA LEU A 91 5.55 8.50 6.27
C LEU A 91 6.98 8.00 6.42
N LYS A 92 7.27 7.46 7.61
CA LYS A 92 8.49 6.67 7.85
C LYS A 92 8.23 5.20 7.52
N ASP A 93 9.29 4.40 7.52
CA ASP A 93 9.24 3.00 7.08
C ASP A 93 8.16 2.18 7.77
N HIS A 94 8.08 2.24 9.09
CA HIS A 94 7.10 1.42 9.84
C HIS A 94 5.67 1.77 9.47
N ALA A 95 5.34 3.06 9.42
CA ALA A 95 4.00 3.52 9.09
C ALA A 95 3.64 3.19 7.64
N ALA A 96 4.59 3.37 6.72
CA ALA A 96 4.35 3.04 5.31
C ALA A 96 4.08 1.54 5.12
N ALA A 97 4.86 0.69 5.79
CA ALA A 97 4.67 -0.76 5.72
C ALA A 97 3.29 -1.18 6.23
N VAL A 98 2.88 -0.65 7.37
CA VAL A 98 1.57 -0.96 7.98
C VAL A 98 0.44 -0.51 7.06
N LEU A 99 0.49 0.70 6.55
CA LEU A 99 -0.55 1.21 5.66
C LEU A 99 -0.63 0.39 4.37
N ALA A 100 0.52 0.06 3.77
CA ALA A 100 0.54 -0.75 2.55
C ALA A 100 -0.10 -2.13 2.77
N VAL A 101 0.19 -2.79 3.88
CA VAL A 101 -0.40 -4.09 4.21
C VAL A 101 -1.92 -3.98 4.37
N LEU A 102 -2.40 -2.91 5.01
CA LEU A 102 -3.84 -2.66 5.12
C LEU A 102 -4.48 -2.46 3.74
N MET A 103 -3.81 -1.72 2.86
CA MET A 103 -4.31 -1.49 1.50
C MET A 103 -4.34 -2.79 0.68
N LEU A 104 -3.39 -3.69 0.89
CA LEU A 104 -3.30 -4.95 0.15
C LEU A 104 -4.25 -6.03 0.68
N ARG A 105 -4.47 -6.08 1.98
CA ARG A 105 -5.18 -7.19 2.61
C ARG A 105 -6.46 -6.81 3.37
N GLY A 106 -6.78 -5.53 3.46
CA GLY A 106 -8.00 -5.07 4.12
C GLY A 106 -7.93 -5.15 5.64
N LEU A 107 -9.08 -5.38 6.28
CA LEU A 107 -9.19 -5.38 7.74
C LEU A 107 -8.31 -6.43 8.40
N GLN A 108 -7.54 -6.02 9.41
CA GLN A 108 -6.61 -6.91 10.09
C GLN A 108 -6.50 -6.55 11.57
N THR A 109 -6.16 -7.55 12.38
CA THR A 109 -5.81 -7.33 13.78
C THR A 109 -4.39 -6.78 13.87
N ARG A 110 -4.03 -6.25 15.05
CA ARG A 110 -2.68 -5.73 15.30
C ARG A 110 -1.62 -6.82 15.10
N SER A 111 -1.89 -8.03 15.59
CA SER A 111 -0.97 -9.15 15.46
C SER A 111 -0.74 -9.52 13.99
N GLU A 112 -1.80 -9.57 13.20
CA GLU A 112 -1.70 -9.84 11.76
C GLU A 112 -0.89 -8.77 11.05
N LEU A 113 -1.15 -7.49 11.37
CA LEU A 113 -0.41 -6.38 10.75
C LEU A 113 1.08 -6.47 11.03
N ARG A 114 1.47 -6.71 12.29
CA ARG A 114 2.88 -6.79 12.65
C ARG A 114 3.58 -7.92 11.89
N SER A 115 2.96 -9.09 11.87
CA SER A 115 3.51 -10.25 11.17
C SER A 115 3.64 -10.01 9.66
N ARG A 116 2.60 -9.44 9.04
CA ARG A 116 2.55 -9.26 7.59
C ARG A 116 3.36 -8.08 7.08
N ALA A 117 3.63 -7.09 7.93
CA ALA A 117 4.43 -5.93 7.55
C ALA A 117 5.94 -6.17 7.72
N GLU A 118 6.34 -7.28 8.32
CA GLU A 118 7.74 -7.55 8.65
C GLU A 118 8.67 -7.45 7.44
N ASN A 119 8.29 -8.05 6.32
CA ASN A 119 9.12 -8.05 5.12
C ASN A 119 9.05 -6.75 4.31
N LEU A 120 8.25 -5.78 4.75
CA LEU A 120 8.17 -4.46 4.14
C LEU A 120 8.84 -3.37 4.99
N ARG A 121 9.81 -3.74 5.81
CA ARG A 121 10.49 -2.85 6.77
C ARG A 121 9.53 -2.33 7.83
N GLY A 122 8.58 -3.17 8.20
CA GLY A 122 7.57 -2.84 9.20
C GLY A 122 8.09 -2.95 10.63
N PRO A 123 7.22 -2.60 11.59
CA PRO A 123 7.57 -2.63 13.01
C PRO A 123 7.88 -4.06 13.48
N GLY A 124 8.94 -4.21 14.26
CA GLY A 124 9.38 -5.50 14.79
C GLY A 124 8.89 -5.78 16.20
N THR A 125 8.33 -4.79 16.90
CA THR A 125 7.83 -4.92 18.26
C THR A 125 6.41 -4.36 18.35
N PRO A 126 5.62 -4.79 19.37
CA PRO A 126 4.30 -4.20 19.59
C PRO A 126 4.36 -2.69 19.83
N GLU A 127 5.40 -2.19 20.48
CA GLU A 127 5.57 -0.77 20.77
C GLU A 127 5.82 0.03 19.50
N GLU A 128 6.63 -0.51 18.60
CA GLU A 128 6.88 0.11 17.29
C GLU A 128 5.61 0.11 16.43
N LEU A 129 4.81 -0.97 16.51
CA LEU A 129 3.52 -1.02 15.83
C LEU A 129 2.58 0.05 16.38
N ASP A 130 2.50 0.19 17.71
CA ASP A 130 1.66 1.20 18.34
C ASP A 130 2.04 2.60 17.87
N ALA A 131 3.33 2.90 17.83
CA ALA A 131 3.82 4.20 17.36
C ALA A 131 3.43 4.44 15.90
N ALA A 132 3.54 3.43 15.05
CA ALA A 132 3.15 3.54 13.65
C ALA A 132 1.64 3.78 13.49
N LEU A 133 0.83 3.04 14.24
CA LEU A 133 -0.63 3.20 14.20
C LEU A 133 -1.06 4.57 14.71
N ASP A 134 -0.45 5.06 15.79
CA ASP A 134 -0.72 6.41 16.31
C ASP A 134 -0.37 7.46 15.27
N PHE A 135 0.77 7.31 14.62
CA PHE A 135 1.19 8.24 13.58
C PHE A 135 0.19 8.29 12.41
N LEU A 136 -0.37 7.15 12.03
CA LEU A 136 -1.34 7.05 10.92
C LEU A 136 -2.73 7.53 11.34
N GLY A 137 -3.11 7.34 12.60
CA GLY A 137 -4.45 7.66 13.08
C GLY A 137 -4.60 9.06 13.67
N ASP A 138 -3.54 9.59 14.27
CA ASP A 138 -3.58 10.87 14.99
C ASP A 138 -3.16 12.04 14.10
N ARG A 139 -3.71 12.09 12.89
CA ARG A 139 -3.46 13.17 11.92
C ARG A 139 -4.74 13.93 11.67
N SER A 140 -4.61 15.14 11.13
CA SER A 140 -5.79 15.93 10.73
C SER A 140 -6.63 15.18 9.70
N GLU A 141 -5.97 14.37 8.84
CA GLU A 141 -6.64 13.45 7.92
C GLU A 141 -6.17 12.04 8.25
N PRO A 142 -6.85 11.34 9.19
CA PRO A 142 -6.42 9.99 9.57
C PRO A 142 -6.42 9.03 8.39
N LEU A 143 -5.37 8.20 8.32
CA LEU A 143 -5.21 7.21 7.25
C LEU A 143 -5.67 5.82 7.69
N ILE A 144 -5.95 5.62 8.99
CA ILE A 144 -6.46 4.35 9.51
C ILE A 144 -7.57 4.62 10.53
N LEU A 145 -8.39 3.59 10.74
CA LEU A 145 -9.43 3.55 11.77
C LEU A 145 -9.33 2.24 12.53
N THR A 146 -9.58 2.27 13.83
CA THR A 146 -9.74 1.05 14.65
C THR A 146 -11.22 0.76 14.78
N LEU A 147 -11.65 -0.40 14.27
CA LEU A 147 -13.04 -0.81 14.33
C LEU A 147 -13.30 -1.60 15.63
N PRO A 148 -14.46 -1.42 16.27
CA PRO A 148 -14.82 -2.17 17.49
C PRO A 148 -14.79 -3.68 17.22
N ARG A 149 -14.43 -4.43 18.27
CA ARG A 149 -14.48 -5.88 18.20
C ARG A 149 -15.94 -6.34 18.03
N GLN A 150 -16.18 -7.14 17.01
CA GLN A 150 -17.48 -7.71 16.74
C GLN A 150 -17.67 -9.01 17.52
N PRO A 151 -18.93 -9.45 17.77
CA PRO A 151 -19.17 -10.74 18.40
C PRO A 151 -18.44 -11.87 17.67
N GLY A 152 -17.76 -12.72 18.44
CA GLY A 152 -16.98 -13.84 17.89
C GLY A 152 -15.55 -13.50 17.48
N GLN A 153 -15.17 -12.22 17.49
CA GLN A 153 -13.80 -11.81 17.18
C GLN A 153 -12.96 -11.70 18.46
N LYS A 154 -11.71 -12.11 18.37
CA LYS A 154 -10.79 -12.10 19.51
C LYS A 154 -10.16 -10.73 19.78
N ALA A 155 -10.08 -9.88 18.76
CA ALA A 155 -9.43 -8.58 18.84
C ALA A 155 -10.08 -7.57 17.90
N PRO A 156 -9.96 -6.26 18.19
CA PRO A 156 -10.36 -5.21 17.24
C PRO A 156 -9.57 -5.32 15.94
N ARG A 157 -10.17 -4.87 14.86
CA ARG A 157 -9.53 -4.82 13.54
C ARG A 157 -9.23 -3.39 13.13
N ILE A 158 -8.25 -3.23 12.28
CA ILE A 158 -7.79 -1.92 11.80
C ILE A 158 -8.01 -1.86 10.29
N ALA A 159 -8.55 -0.72 9.84
CA ALA A 159 -8.83 -0.47 8.43
C ALA A 159 -8.09 0.78 7.96
N HIS A 160 -7.71 0.82 6.67
CA HIS A 160 -7.29 2.09 6.06
C HIS A 160 -8.53 2.92 5.72
N THR A 161 -8.36 4.21 5.61
CA THR A 161 -9.43 5.13 5.24
C THR A 161 -9.53 5.33 3.74
#